data_8f3d8154fcffe05708a58c560d9832dc
#
_entry.id   8f3d8154fcffe05708a58c560d9832dc
#
_cell.length_a   1.000
_cell.length_b   1.000
_cell.length_c   1.000
_cell.angle_alpha   90.00
_cell.angle_beta   90.00
_cell.angle_gamma   90.00
#
_symmetry.space_group_name_H-M   'P 1'
#
loop_
_entity.id
_entity.type
_entity.pdbx_description
1 polymer ?
#
loop_
_entity_poly.entity_id
_entity_poly.type
_entity_poly.pdbx_seq_one_letter_code
_entity_poly.pdbx_strand_id
1 'polypeptide(L)'
;MLTFLSMDAEGFCSIEFLHLLLNTQCTILIKAPNGKGKSTILSSLVWAIYGKNLKGVSEVNTWKQVRPKDYKGTRVQVYFQKDSHTYKIIRCQKYEGVLDDGAKGKDRLIFIKDGDVIDIKGKGKIQDAINREIGLSYTLFMNSIMFGQGIKRLIQESNSDKKKIFEEVFDLEFLNLAKGIALQDKNNLISQINEVEHESQMLKKELEANKEAYFDMRDREKSFKQKIKEERRELKQDREKLTKLLIEKQKQIKDEVDASLQIKIKKQNELILDLRSKIKDAKNLSNVPLKKVIKELVIQLEAGHYKRALRDAKSIYKAFSDLDKYDKEYQEALERLEELSSVNDRYKKLKSDCDDIASDIASIDEDLAKLKQEKLKVMSPKYKQKLKEIRKNLRKVDEDFHNKELELENYNWLINDPLGNNGIKAYLFDSSLEFLNKCLDKYSEVLGFRIEFNIDLGTARKEFVTLIERDGMIIDYDELSGGEKQLVCVAMAFAMNEALTASKGINLAFLDEVFESLSSDNVEVVTSLIRHIFKEKTLFLITHLDSLPLGNTKILQVEKTQGLSRYQLL
;
A
#
# COMPACT_ATOMS: atom_id res chain seq x y z
N MET A 1 5.42 -15.33 -11.04
CA MET A 1 5.67 -16.56 -10.28
C MET A 1 7.13 -16.57 -9.84
N LEU A 2 7.41 -16.84 -8.55
CA LEU A 2 8.76 -16.84 -7.98
C LEU A 2 9.21 -18.29 -7.75
N THR A 3 10.26 -18.72 -8.45
CA THR A 3 10.77 -20.09 -8.40
C THR A 3 12.26 -20.08 -7.98
N PHE A 4 12.56 -20.65 -6.82
CA PHE A 4 13.95 -20.87 -6.41
C PHE A 4 14.50 -22.10 -7.15
N LEU A 5 15.70 -21.96 -7.74
CA LEU A 5 16.29 -22.99 -8.61
C LEU A 5 17.36 -23.79 -7.88
N SER A 6 18.37 -23.11 -7.33
CA SER A 6 19.48 -23.74 -6.62
C SER A 6 20.17 -22.78 -5.65
N MET A 7 20.98 -23.35 -4.77
CA MET A 7 21.83 -22.63 -3.84
C MET A 7 23.20 -23.31 -3.74
N ASP A 8 24.25 -22.48 -3.71
CA ASP A 8 25.61 -22.89 -3.38
C ASP A 8 26.06 -22.17 -2.12
N ALA A 9 26.59 -22.90 -1.14
CA ALA A 9 27.14 -22.32 0.08
C ALA A 9 28.58 -22.86 0.30
N GLU A 10 29.49 -21.95 0.56
CA GLU A 10 30.91 -22.23 0.82
C GLU A 10 31.33 -21.50 2.09
N GLY A 11 31.93 -22.21 3.03
CA GLY A 11 32.51 -21.67 4.25
C GLY A 11 31.47 -20.99 5.19
N PHE A 12 30.22 -21.48 5.18
CA PHE A 12 29.13 -20.90 5.96
C PHE A 12 28.93 -21.67 7.28
N CYS A 13 29.24 -21.06 8.41
CA CYS A 13 29.16 -21.71 9.73
C CYS A 13 29.89 -23.07 9.77
N SER A 14 29.16 -24.18 9.82
CA SER A 14 29.72 -25.54 9.73
C SER A 14 29.76 -26.11 8.31
N ILE A 15 29.20 -25.42 7.32
CA ILE A 15 29.17 -25.87 5.92
C ILE A 15 30.56 -25.59 5.31
N GLU A 16 31.24 -26.64 4.86
CA GLU A 16 32.44 -26.53 4.04
C GLU A 16 32.05 -26.15 2.61
N PHE A 17 31.24 -27.01 1.99
CA PHE A 17 30.62 -26.79 0.68
C PHE A 17 29.26 -27.48 0.62
N LEU A 18 28.28 -26.83 0.01
CA LEU A 18 26.94 -27.37 -0.24
C LEU A 18 26.43 -26.86 -1.59
N HIS A 19 26.03 -27.79 -2.45
CA HIS A 19 25.21 -27.51 -3.61
C HIS A 19 23.80 -28.10 -3.38
N LEU A 20 22.77 -27.32 -3.54
CA LEU A 20 21.39 -27.75 -3.27
C LEU A 20 20.44 -27.30 -4.37
N LEU A 21 19.75 -28.25 -5.00
CA LEU A 21 18.68 -27.96 -5.93
C LEU A 21 17.40 -27.63 -5.14
N LEU A 22 16.77 -26.51 -5.48
CA LEU A 22 15.57 -25.99 -4.80
C LEU A 22 14.29 -26.15 -5.65
N ASN A 23 14.40 -26.76 -6.82
CA ASN A 23 13.31 -26.99 -7.76
C ASN A 23 13.26 -28.47 -8.20
N THR A 24 13.09 -29.37 -7.24
CA THR A 24 13.09 -30.82 -7.50
C THR A 24 11.69 -31.44 -7.48
N GLN A 25 10.68 -30.71 -7.06
CA GLN A 25 9.28 -31.16 -6.91
C GLN A 25 9.19 -32.49 -6.15
N CYS A 26 9.98 -32.65 -5.10
CA CYS A 26 9.96 -33.82 -4.22
C CYS A 26 10.24 -33.41 -2.77
N THR A 27 9.96 -34.30 -1.84
CA THR A 27 10.35 -34.13 -0.45
C THR A 27 11.81 -34.56 -0.26
N ILE A 28 12.62 -33.67 0.30
CA ILE A 28 14.00 -33.95 0.68
C ILE A 28 14.07 -34.06 2.20
N LEU A 29 14.28 -35.27 2.69
CA LEU A 29 14.40 -35.54 4.11
C LEU A 29 15.84 -35.33 4.57
N ILE A 30 16.06 -34.33 5.43
CA ILE A 30 17.40 -34.04 5.98
C ILE A 30 17.60 -34.86 7.25
N LYS A 31 18.46 -35.87 7.18
CA LYS A 31 18.75 -36.77 8.29
C LYS A 31 20.14 -36.52 8.86
N ALA A 32 20.18 -36.25 10.15
CA ALA A 32 21.39 -36.27 10.96
C ALA A 32 21.06 -36.20 12.47
N PRO A 33 21.95 -36.64 13.36
CA PRO A 33 21.87 -36.34 14.77
C PRO A 33 21.87 -34.84 15.07
N ASN A 34 21.45 -34.45 16.28
CA ASN A 34 21.46 -33.04 16.69
C ASN A 34 22.85 -32.42 16.66
N GLY A 35 22.92 -31.12 16.34
CA GLY A 35 24.17 -30.38 16.27
C GLY A 35 25.07 -30.67 15.04
N LYS A 36 24.59 -31.46 14.06
CA LYS A 36 25.35 -31.80 12.85
C LYS A 36 25.23 -30.79 11.71
N GLY A 37 24.37 -29.78 11.83
CA GLY A 37 24.24 -28.69 10.84
C GLY A 37 23.01 -28.78 9.94
N LYS A 38 21.95 -29.50 10.34
CA LYS A 38 20.68 -29.58 9.61
C LYS A 38 20.11 -28.18 9.33
N SER A 39 19.82 -27.41 10.39
CA SER A 39 19.24 -26.07 10.26
C SER A 39 20.24 -25.02 9.71
N THR A 40 21.53 -25.38 9.58
CA THR A 40 22.54 -24.50 8.96
C THR A 40 22.30 -24.35 7.47
N ILE A 41 21.74 -25.38 6.80
CA ILE A 41 21.32 -25.33 5.39
C ILE A 41 20.30 -24.20 5.20
N LEU A 42 19.26 -24.20 6.03
CA LEU A 42 18.19 -23.20 5.99
C LEU A 42 18.73 -21.79 6.28
N SER A 43 19.61 -21.71 7.28
CA SER A 43 20.29 -20.46 7.64
C SER A 43 21.08 -19.85 6.50
N SER A 44 21.72 -20.67 5.65
CA SER A 44 22.51 -20.16 4.52
C SER A 44 21.65 -19.53 3.44
N LEU A 45 20.50 -20.12 3.12
CA LEU A 45 19.54 -19.55 2.17
C LEU A 45 19.01 -18.18 2.66
N VAL A 46 18.54 -18.14 3.90
CA VAL A 46 17.99 -16.92 4.50
C VAL A 46 19.05 -15.82 4.58
N TRP A 47 20.27 -16.17 4.96
CA TRP A 47 21.37 -15.21 5.00
C TRP A 47 21.74 -14.68 3.61
N ALA A 48 21.75 -15.52 2.60
CA ALA A 48 22.04 -15.08 1.24
C ALA A 48 21.03 -14.03 0.77
N ILE A 49 19.77 -14.23 1.06
CA ILE A 49 18.67 -13.34 0.66
C ILE A 49 18.67 -12.06 1.52
N TYR A 50 18.66 -12.19 2.85
CA TYR A 50 18.37 -11.07 3.77
C TYR A 50 19.57 -10.54 4.55
N GLY A 51 20.73 -11.21 4.49
CA GLY A 51 21.93 -10.84 5.26
C GLY A 51 21.85 -11.18 6.75
N LYS A 52 20.84 -11.93 7.17
CA LYS A 52 20.63 -12.43 8.54
C LYS A 52 20.31 -13.92 8.46
N ASN A 53 20.82 -14.72 9.40
CA ASN A 53 20.48 -16.14 9.50
C ASN A 53 19.11 -16.33 10.20
N LEU A 54 18.70 -17.59 10.43
CA LEU A 54 17.45 -17.92 11.13
C LEU A 54 17.33 -17.32 12.54
N LYS A 55 18.43 -17.00 13.19
CA LYS A 55 18.49 -16.37 14.52
C LYS A 55 18.69 -14.85 14.47
N GLY A 56 18.60 -14.25 13.30
CA GLY A 56 18.80 -12.81 13.12
C GLY A 56 20.27 -12.37 13.13
N VAL A 57 21.25 -13.31 13.18
CA VAL A 57 22.68 -13.02 13.26
C VAL A 57 23.27 -12.87 11.87
N SER A 58 24.12 -11.86 11.66
CA SER A 58 24.80 -11.59 10.39
C SER A 58 26.21 -12.19 10.28
N GLU A 59 26.87 -12.49 11.41
CA GLU A 59 28.20 -13.15 11.43
C GLU A 59 28.04 -14.66 11.23
N VAL A 60 28.54 -15.17 10.12
CA VAL A 60 28.29 -16.55 9.66
C VAL A 60 29.56 -17.28 9.20
N ASN A 61 30.72 -16.69 9.43
CA ASN A 61 31.98 -17.34 9.07
C ASN A 61 32.19 -18.63 9.86
N THR A 62 32.81 -19.62 9.21
CA THR A 62 33.25 -20.82 9.88
C THR A 62 34.19 -20.47 11.05
N TRP A 63 34.05 -21.13 12.20
CA TRP A 63 34.88 -20.89 13.37
C TRP A 63 36.34 -21.21 13.11
N LYS A 64 37.25 -20.39 13.62
CA LYS A 64 38.69 -20.50 13.37
C LYS A 64 39.25 -21.89 13.67
N GLN A 65 38.75 -22.57 14.72
CA GLN A 65 39.20 -23.86 15.19
C GLN A 65 38.95 -25.02 14.22
N VAL A 66 37.96 -24.88 13.33
CA VAL A 66 37.50 -25.91 12.42
C VAL A 66 37.68 -25.54 10.95
N ARG A 67 38.33 -24.41 10.66
CA ARG A 67 38.60 -23.97 9.28
C ARG A 67 39.52 -24.92 8.55
N PRO A 68 39.16 -25.40 7.36
CA PRO A 68 40.06 -26.12 6.51
C PRO A 68 41.23 -25.22 6.04
N LYS A 69 42.32 -25.82 5.58
CA LYS A 69 43.51 -25.06 5.14
C LYS A 69 43.24 -24.15 3.93
N ASP A 70 42.30 -24.52 3.10
CA ASP A 70 41.87 -23.81 1.90
C ASP A 70 40.65 -22.89 2.13
N TYR A 71 40.28 -22.62 3.40
CA TYR A 71 39.17 -21.75 3.74
C TYR A 71 39.37 -20.33 3.19
N LYS A 72 38.45 -19.91 2.34
CA LYS A 72 38.48 -18.59 1.67
C LYS A 72 37.54 -17.57 2.27
N GLY A 73 36.82 -17.88 3.34
CA GLY A 73 35.73 -17.06 3.87
C GLY A 73 34.36 -17.64 3.52
N THR A 74 33.32 -16.86 3.66
CA THR A 74 31.94 -17.30 3.40
C THR A 74 31.42 -16.72 2.11
N ARG A 75 30.87 -17.58 1.25
CA ARG A 75 30.13 -17.22 0.05
C ARG A 75 28.87 -18.05 -0.05
N VAL A 76 27.74 -17.41 -0.27
CA VAL A 76 26.48 -18.10 -0.61
C VAL A 76 25.91 -17.47 -1.88
N GLN A 77 25.50 -18.33 -2.80
CA GLN A 77 24.87 -17.95 -4.06
C GLN A 77 23.48 -18.57 -4.11
N VAL A 78 22.48 -17.81 -4.55
CA VAL A 78 21.11 -18.28 -4.73
C VAL A 78 20.64 -17.90 -6.11
N TYR A 79 20.13 -18.89 -6.82
CA TYR A 79 19.55 -18.73 -8.15
C TYR A 79 18.03 -18.86 -8.06
N PHE A 80 17.34 -17.92 -8.66
CA PHE A 80 15.88 -17.96 -8.74
C PHE A 80 15.38 -17.36 -10.05
N GLN A 81 14.16 -17.69 -10.39
CA GLN A 81 13.44 -17.15 -11.53
C GLN A 81 12.20 -16.41 -11.05
N LYS A 82 11.93 -15.26 -11.62
CA LYS A 82 10.66 -14.55 -11.42
C LYS A 82 10.12 -14.13 -12.77
N ASP A 83 8.93 -14.60 -13.05
CA ASP A 83 8.27 -14.45 -14.35
C ASP A 83 9.16 -14.99 -15.49
N SER A 84 9.62 -14.15 -16.40
CA SER A 84 10.51 -14.54 -17.50
C SER A 84 11.99 -14.27 -17.24
N HIS A 85 12.36 -13.74 -16.07
CA HIS A 85 13.72 -13.31 -15.75
C HIS A 85 14.41 -14.27 -14.79
N THR A 86 15.72 -14.47 -15.00
CA THR A 86 16.59 -15.23 -14.11
C THR A 86 17.41 -14.29 -13.25
N TYR A 87 17.56 -14.67 -11.99
CA TYR A 87 18.27 -13.86 -11.00
C TYR A 87 19.29 -14.69 -10.24
N LYS A 88 20.41 -14.05 -9.87
CA LYS A 88 21.44 -14.63 -9.02
C LYS A 88 21.82 -13.63 -7.93
N ILE A 89 21.77 -14.06 -6.69
CA ILE A 89 22.28 -13.32 -5.54
C ILE A 89 23.60 -13.95 -5.13
N ILE A 90 24.66 -13.15 -4.95
CA ILE A 90 25.92 -13.59 -4.38
C ILE A 90 26.20 -12.75 -3.14
N ARG A 91 26.23 -13.38 -1.99
CA ARG A 91 26.59 -12.73 -0.73
C ARG A 91 27.85 -13.32 -0.16
N CYS A 92 28.80 -12.45 0.15
CA CYS A 92 30.09 -12.80 0.69
C CYS A 92 30.31 -12.16 2.07
N GLN A 93 31.06 -12.87 2.93
CA GLN A 93 31.58 -12.34 4.19
C GLN A 93 33.02 -12.81 4.36
N LYS A 94 33.95 -11.83 4.43
CA LYS A 94 35.40 -12.06 4.55
C LYS A 94 35.93 -13.09 3.50
N TYR A 95 35.36 -13.08 2.29
CA TYR A 95 35.66 -14.04 1.25
C TYR A 95 36.87 -13.57 0.42
N GLU A 96 37.95 -14.35 0.46
CA GLU A 96 39.21 -14.04 -0.26
C GLU A 96 39.25 -14.63 -1.67
N GLY A 97 38.30 -15.50 -2.01
CA GLY A 97 38.19 -16.08 -3.34
C GLY A 97 37.80 -15.05 -4.39
N VAL A 98 38.09 -15.38 -5.65
CA VAL A 98 37.75 -14.61 -6.83
C VAL A 98 36.32 -14.99 -7.23
N LEU A 99 35.49 -14.00 -7.57
CA LEU A 99 34.14 -14.19 -8.10
C LEU A 99 34.16 -14.21 -9.64
N ASP A 100 33.02 -14.51 -10.23
CA ASP A 100 32.84 -14.61 -11.69
C ASP A 100 33.23 -13.32 -12.45
N ASP A 101 33.19 -12.16 -11.77
CA ASP A 101 33.62 -10.86 -12.28
C ASP A 101 35.12 -10.58 -12.16
N GLY A 102 35.91 -11.57 -11.74
CA GLY A 102 37.36 -11.47 -11.56
C GLY A 102 37.82 -10.72 -10.31
N ALA A 103 36.89 -10.18 -9.52
CA ALA A 103 37.22 -9.43 -8.30
C ALA A 103 37.16 -10.32 -7.04
N LYS A 104 37.90 -9.94 -5.98
CA LYS A 104 37.80 -10.60 -4.68
C LYS A 104 36.45 -10.37 -4.04
N GLY A 105 35.86 -11.42 -3.46
CA GLY A 105 34.55 -11.40 -2.86
C GLY A 105 34.44 -10.49 -1.61
N LYS A 106 35.45 -10.52 -0.72
CA LYS A 106 35.46 -9.78 0.55
C LYS A 106 34.07 -9.82 1.23
N ASP A 107 33.49 -8.65 1.49
CA ASP A 107 32.15 -8.48 2.07
C ASP A 107 31.14 -7.97 1.02
N ARG A 108 31.18 -8.49 -0.19
CA ARG A 108 30.35 -8.03 -1.32
C ARG A 108 28.95 -8.64 -1.27
N LEU A 109 28.01 -7.87 -1.76
CA LEU A 109 26.68 -8.32 -2.17
C LEU A 109 26.53 -7.97 -3.64
N ILE A 110 26.22 -8.95 -4.47
CA ILE A 110 26.05 -8.80 -5.91
C ILE A 110 24.68 -9.34 -6.28
N PHE A 111 23.98 -8.61 -7.11
CA PHE A 111 22.68 -8.99 -7.65
C PHE A 111 22.75 -8.96 -9.17
N ILE A 112 22.40 -10.07 -9.79
CA ILE A 112 22.51 -10.31 -11.24
C ILE A 112 21.10 -10.60 -11.75
N LYS A 113 20.75 -10.01 -12.89
CA LYS A 113 19.52 -10.27 -13.62
C LYS A 113 19.87 -10.64 -15.06
N ASP A 114 19.38 -11.79 -15.54
CA ASP A 114 19.59 -12.32 -16.90
C ASP A 114 21.07 -12.35 -17.35
N GLY A 115 21.97 -12.58 -16.39
CA GLY A 115 23.40 -12.62 -16.60
C GLY A 115 24.12 -11.29 -16.38
N ASP A 116 23.42 -10.18 -16.32
CA ASP A 116 23.99 -8.85 -16.14
C ASP A 116 23.98 -8.42 -14.67
N VAL A 117 25.09 -7.88 -14.19
CA VAL A 117 25.18 -7.31 -12.83
C VAL A 117 24.37 -6.02 -12.77
N ILE A 118 23.43 -5.95 -11.84
CA ILE A 118 22.66 -4.73 -11.60
C ILE A 118 23.58 -3.68 -10.97
N ASP A 119 23.90 -2.62 -11.73
CA ASP A 119 24.80 -1.54 -11.28
C ASP A 119 24.11 -0.62 -10.28
N ILE A 120 24.05 -1.05 -9.03
CA ILE A 120 23.55 -0.26 -7.89
C ILE A 120 24.68 -0.04 -6.90
N LYS A 121 25.03 1.22 -6.64
CA LYS A 121 26.08 1.55 -5.65
C LYS A 121 25.50 1.53 -4.22
N GLY A 122 26.14 0.70 -3.37
CA GLY A 122 25.85 0.60 -1.94
C GLY A 122 25.06 -0.67 -1.56
N LYS A 123 25.58 -1.41 -0.57
CA LYS A 123 25.01 -2.68 -0.08
C LYS A 123 23.52 -2.58 0.31
N GLY A 124 23.12 -1.49 0.96
CA GLY A 124 21.72 -1.25 1.35
C GLY A 124 20.81 -1.17 0.13
N LYS A 125 21.18 -0.39 -0.88
CA LYS A 125 20.39 -0.23 -2.10
C LYS A 125 20.29 -1.53 -2.91
N ILE A 126 21.37 -2.35 -2.93
CA ILE A 126 21.33 -3.69 -3.54
C ILE A 126 20.36 -4.59 -2.76
N GLN A 127 20.40 -4.54 -1.43
CA GLN A 127 19.46 -5.29 -0.59
C GLN A 127 18.01 -4.89 -0.84
N ASP A 128 17.73 -3.60 -0.98
CA ASP A 128 16.40 -3.10 -1.31
C ASP A 128 15.93 -3.56 -2.69
N ALA A 129 16.84 -3.66 -3.67
CA ALA A 129 16.54 -4.22 -4.98
C ALA A 129 16.22 -5.73 -4.89
N ILE A 130 17.01 -6.50 -4.14
CA ILE A 130 16.74 -7.92 -3.88
C ILE A 130 15.37 -8.10 -3.22
N ASN A 131 15.07 -7.32 -2.17
CA ASN A 131 13.80 -7.39 -1.45
C ASN A 131 12.61 -7.10 -2.38
N ARG A 132 12.73 -6.10 -3.26
CA ARG A 132 11.68 -5.76 -4.25
C ARG A 132 11.47 -6.87 -5.28
N GLU A 133 12.56 -7.46 -5.78
CA GLU A 133 12.43 -8.52 -6.78
C GLU A 133 11.90 -9.82 -6.17
N ILE A 134 12.33 -10.21 -4.99
CA ILE A 134 11.77 -11.36 -4.27
C ILE A 134 10.33 -11.08 -3.84
N GLY A 135 10.03 -9.84 -3.43
CA GLY A 135 8.70 -9.45 -2.99
C GLY A 135 8.24 -10.16 -1.72
N LEU A 136 9.19 -10.55 -0.87
CA LEU A 136 8.94 -11.18 0.44
C LEU A 136 9.85 -10.53 1.47
N SER A 137 9.28 -10.00 2.54
CA SER A 137 10.07 -9.56 3.69
C SER A 137 10.71 -10.77 4.41
N TYR A 138 11.74 -10.50 5.22
CA TYR A 138 12.32 -11.52 6.08
C TYR A 138 11.27 -12.19 6.97
N THR A 139 10.37 -11.41 7.56
CA THR A 139 9.33 -11.91 8.47
C THR A 139 8.32 -12.79 7.74
N LEU A 140 7.87 -12.37 6.56
CA LEU A 140 6.96 -13.19 5.74
C LEU A 140 7.62 -14.48 5.29
N PHE A 141 8.87 -14.43 4.81
CA PHE A 141 9.63 -15.61 4.41
C PHE A 141 9.76 -16.63 5.55
N MET A 142 10.04 -16.12 6.77
CA MET A 142 10.19 -16.95 7.97
C MET A 142 8.87 -17.57 8.45
N ASN A 143 7.73 -16.93 8.20
CA ASN A 143 6.42 -17.40 8.67
C ASN A 143 5.65 -18.23 7.64
N SER A 144 6.09 -18.28 6.38
CA SER A 144 5.37 -18.96 5.31
C SER A 144 6.17 -20.02 4.55
N ILE A 145 7.48 -19.83 4.45
CA ILE A 145 8.39 -20.76 3.74
C ILE A 145 9.24 -21.56 4.73
N MET A 146 9.68 -20.91 5.80
CA MET A 146 10.48 -21.51 6.84
C MET A 146 9.61 -21.82 8.06
N PHE A 147 9.48 -23.08 8.40
CA PHE A 147 8.79 -23.50 9.61
C PHE A 147 9.76 -24.33 10.46
N GLY A 148 10.11 -23.88 11.66
CA GLY A 148 11.11 -24.57 12.47
C GLY A 148 11.21 -24.07 13.90
N GLN A 149 12.02 -24.76 14.69
CA GLN A 149 12.31 -24.44 16.08
C GLN A 149 13.07 -23.09 16.19
N GLY A 150 12.68 -22.26 17.17
CA GLY A 150 13.32 -20.96 17.40
C GLY A 150 12.93 -19.84 16.42
N ILE A 151 11.98 -20.10 15.51
CA ILE A 151 11.36 -19.07 14.68
C ILE A 151 10.13 -18.56 15.41
N LYS A 152 10.03 -17.24 15.61
CA LYS A 152 8.84 -16.62 16.19
C LYS A 152 7.64 -16.89 15.28
N ARG A 153 6.59 -17.48 15.83
CA ARG A 153 5.42 -17.91 15.08
C ARG A 153 4.49 -16.74 14.80
N LEU A 154 3.77 -16.80 13.68
CA LEU A 154 2.79 -15.79 13.31
C LEU A 154 1.80 -15.49 14.45
N ILE A 155 1.33 -16.52 15.16
CA ILE A 155 0.39 -16.34 16.27
C ILE A 155 0.97 -15.51 17.43
N GLN A 156 2.28 -15.58 17.63
CA GLN A 156 3.02 -14.86 18.69
C GLN A 156 3.42 -13.43 18.27
N GLU A 157 3.22 -13.08 17.00
CA GLU A 157 3.48 -11.72 16.53
C GLU A 157 2.44 -10.75 17.08
N SER A 158 2.82 -9.47 17.20
CA SER A 158 1.88 -8.42 17.57
C SER A 158 0.77 -8.30 16.50
N ASN A 159 -0.42 -7.86 16.91
CA ASN A 159 -1.54 -7.66 15.98
C ASN A 159 -1.16 -6.72 14.82
N SER A 160 -0.34 -5.70 15.09
CA SER A 160 0.20 -4.80 14.06
C SER A 160 1.12 -5.53 13.07
N ASP A 161 1.97 -6.45 13.54
CA ASP A 161 2.89 -7.17 12.67
C ASP A 161 2.18 -8.28 11.90
N LYS A 162 1.21 -8.97 12.51
CA LYS A 162 0.31 -9.89 11.79
C LYS A 162 -0.37 -9.19 10.62
N LYS A 163 -0.93 -8.00 10.86
CA LYS A 163 -1.57 -7.20 9.80
C LYS A 163 -0.61 -6.87 8.66
N LYS A 164 0.62 -6.45 8.95
CA LYS A 164 1.64 -6.17 7.92
C LYS A 164 1.98 -7.42 7.10
N ILE A 165 2.15 -8.56 7.76
CA ILE A 165 2.43 -9.84 7.09
C ILE A 165 1.30 -10.17 6.09
N PHE A 166 0.04 -10.00 6.48
CA PHE A 166 -1.09 -10.24 5.58
C PHE A 166 -1.17 -9.23 4.44
N GLU A 167 -0.94 -7.95 4.71
CA GLU A 167 -0.86 -6.91 3.67
C GLU A 167 0.20 -7.27 2.62
N GLU A 168 1.31 -7.85 3.04
CA GLU A 168 2.39 -8.28 2.15
C GLU A 168 2.03 -9.56 1.37
N VAL A 169 1.40 -10.57 2.02
CA VAL A 169 0.94 -11.81 1.35
C VAL A 169 0.02 -11.50 0.18
N PHE A 170 -0.88 -10.56 0.37
CA PHE A 170 -1.90 -10.19 -0.61
C PHE A 170 -1.51 -8.99 -1.49
N ASP A 171 -0.23 -8.57 -1.43
CA ASP A 171 0.30 -7.44 -2.20
C ASP A 171 -0.48 -6.13 -2.02
N LEU A 172 -0.98 -5.84 -0.81
CA LEU A 172 -1.75 -4.62 -0.54
C LEU A 172 -0.88 -3.38 -0.32
N GLU A 173 0.44 -3.53 -0.31
CA GLU A 173 1.39 -2.43 -0.08
C GLU A 173 1.34 -1.35 -1.17
N PHE A 174 0.95 -1.72 -2.41
CA PHE A 174 0.83 -0.74 -3.49
C PHE A 174 -0.20 0.36 -3.20
N LEU A 175 -1.24 0.06 -2.38
CA LEU A 175 -2.21 1.07 -1.94
C LEU A 175 -1.58 2.10 -1.00
N ASN A 176 -0.62 1.69 -0.18
CA ASN A 176 0.15 2.62 0.65
C ASN A 176 1.04 3.51 -0.23
N LEU A 177 1.65 2.95 -1.27
CA LEU A 177 2.40 3.71 -2.27
C LEU A 177 1.51 4.70 -3.02
N ALA A 178 0.34 4.25 -3.50
CA ALA A 178 -0.63 5.12 -4.17
C ALA A 178 -1.08 6.27 -3.26
N LYS A 179 -1.36 5.99 -1.99
CA LYS A 179 -1.67 7.03 -0.98
C LYS A 179 -0.50 7.98 -0.77
N GLY A 180 0.73 7.45 -0.72
CA GLY A 180 1.94 8.25 -0.58
C GLY A 180 2.14 9.21 -1.76
N ILE A 181 1.94 8.74 -2.99
CA ILE A 181 1.99 9.55 -4.21
C ILE A 181 0.89 10.64 -4.16
N ALA A 182 -0.35 10.25 -3.88
CA ALA A 182 -1.46 11.20 -3.80
C ALA A 182 -1.24 12.29 -2.72
N LEU A 183 -0.63 11.92 -1.58
CA LEU A 183 -0.24 12.89 -0.54
C LEU A 183 0.87 13.83 -1.01
N GLN A 184 1.84 13.32 -1.75
CA GLN A 184 2.91 14.14 -2.31
C GLN A 184 2.37 15.12 -3.35
N ASP A 185 1.51 14.65 -4.26
CA ASP A 185 0.87 15.49 -5.27
C ASP A 185 -0.02 16.55 -4.64
N LYS A 186 -0.81 16.18 -3.61
CA LYS A 186 -1.58 17.14 -2.81
C LYS A 186 -0.69 18.22 -2.21
N ASN A 187 0.45 17.85 -1.62
CA ASN A 187 1.36 18.82 -1.01
C ASN A 187 1.99 19.75 -2.07
N ASN A 188 2.34 19.21 -3.24
CA ASN A 188 2.81 20.00 -4.37
C ASN A 188 1.74 21.00 -4.84
N LEU A 189 0.48 20.53 -4.93
CA LEU A 189 -0.65 21.37 -5.31
C LEU A 189 -0.91 22.49 -4.30
N ILE A 190 -0.82 22.20 -2.99
CA ILE A 190 -0.91 23.21 -1.93
C ILE A 190 0.17 24.28 -2.11
N SER A 191 1.40 23.88 -2.43
CA SER A 191 2.47 24.85 -2.73
C SER A 191 2.14 25.73 -3.93
N GLN A 192 1.59 25.15 -4.99
CA GLN A 192 1.15 25.91 -6.18
C GLN A 192 -0.02 26.85 -5.86
N ILE A 193 -0.97 26.43 -5.03
CA ILE A 193 -2.08 27.28 -4.57
C ILE A 193 -1.54 28.49 -3.82
N ASN A 194 -0.58 28.29 -2.93
CA ASN A 194 0.05 29.38 -2.18
C ASN A 194 0.80 30.37 -3.11
N GLU A 195 1.47 29.86 -4.16
CA GLU A 195 2.14 30.70 -5.17
C GLU A 195 1.12 31.55 -5.94
N VAL A 196 0.03 30.93 -6.41
CA VAL A 196 -1.04 31.62 -7.15
C VAL A 196 -1.75 32.64 -6.26
N GLU A 197 -1.99 32.29 -4.99
CA GLU A 197 -2.56 33.22 -4.00
C GLU A 197 -1.67 34.43 -3.78
N HIS A 198 -0.37 34.20 -3.64
CA HIS A 198 0.61 35.28 -3.50
C HIS A 198 0.63 36.19 -4.75
N GLU A 199 0.58 35.59 -5.95
CA GLU A 199 0.50 36.34 -7.21
C GLU A 199 -0.78 37.19 -7.27
N SER A 200 -1.94 36.63 -6.89
CA SER A 200 -3.21 37.34 -6.79
C SER A 200 -3.09 38.55 -5.84
N GLN A 201 -2.49 38.33 -4.65
CA GLN A 201 -2.27 39.39 -3.67
C GLN A 201 -1.34 40.48 -4.20
N MET A 202 -0.29 40.12 -4.92
CA MET A 202 0.63 41.08 -5.54
C MET A 202 -0.05 41.92 -6.63
N LEU A 203 -0.84 41.26 -7.51
CA LEU A 203 -1.61 41.97 -8.54
C LEU A 203 -2.68 42.89 -7.93
N LYS A 204 -3.32 42.48 -6.83
CA LYS A 204 -4.25 43.33 -6.07
C LYS A 204 -3.54 44.57 -5.49
N LYS A 205 -2.35 44.39 -4.92
CA LYS A 205 -1.52 45.53 -4.42
C LYS A 205 -1.07 46.46 -5.57
N GLU A 206 -0.63 45.86 -6.70
CA GLU A 206 -0.26 46.64 -7.87
C GLU A 206 -1.44 47.43 -8.45
N LEU A 207 -2.62 46.81 -8.44
CA LEU A 207 -3.86 47.47 -8.85
C LEU A 207 -4.17 48.68 -7.96
N GLU A 208 -4.06 48.51 -6.64
CA GLU A 208 -4.30 49.62 -5.69
C GLU A 208 -3.25 50.73 -5.83
N ALA A 209 -1.97 50.38 -5.91
CA ALA A 209 -0.91 51.37 -6.10
C ALA A 209 -1.08 52.18 -7.40
N ASN A 210 -1.48 51.54 -8.51
CA ASN A 210 -1.77 52.24 -9.75
C ASN A 210 -3.06 53.07 -9.68
N LYS A 211 -4.04 52.70 -8.85
CA LYS A 211 -5.21 53.53 -8.56
C LYS A 211 -4.81 54.77 -7.75
N GLU A 212 -4.00 54.61 -6.71
CA GLU A 212 -3.52 55.72 -5.89
C GLU A 212 -2.72 56.75 -6.72
N ALA A 213 -1.76 56.29 -7.50
CA ALA A 213 -0.99 57.14 -8.40
C ALA A 213 -1.87 57.89 -9.41
N TYR A 214 -2.97 57.28 -9.81
CA TYR A 214 -3.96 57.95 -10.64
C TYR A 214 -4.74 59.04 -9.91
N PHE A 215 -5.07 58.81 -8.64
CA PHE A 215 -5.77 59.82 -7.84
C PHE A 215 -4.91 61.07 -7.56
N ASP A 216 -3.61 60.89 -7.31
CA ASP A 216 -2.66 62.00 -7.09
C ASP A 216 -2.51 62.92 -8.32
N MET A 217 -2.57 62.32 -9.52
CA MET A 217 -2.57 63.13 -10.76
C MET A 217 -3.83 63.98 -10.91
N ARG A 218 -4.95 63.50 -10.40
CA ARG A 218 -6.25 64.17 -10.51
C ARG A 218 -6.37 65.42 -9.65
N ASP A 219 -5.75 65.40 -8.48
CA ASP A 219 -5.84 66.55 -7.55
C ASP A 219 -5.12 67.81 -8.12
N ARG A 220 -4.34 67.61 -9.15
CA ARG A 220 -3.68 68.71 -9.88
C ARG A 220 -4.59 69.43 -10.88
N GLU A 221 -5.78 68.90 -11.17
CA GLU A 221 -6.71 69.51 -12.14
C GLU A 221 -8.07 69.87 -11.52
N LYS A 222 -8.09 70.85 -10.66
CA LYS A 222 -9.28 71.28 -9.91
C LYS A 222 -10.45 71.87 -10.73
N SER A 223 -10.27 72.25 -11.98
CA SER A 223 -11.27 72.99 -12.77
C SER A 223 -12.38 72.13 -13.41
N PHE A 224 -12.25 70.81 -13.40
CA PHE A 224 -13.22 69.89 -14.04
C PHE A 224 -14.23 69.23 -13.08
N LYS A 225 -14.21 69.58 -11.82
CA LYS A 225 -14.84 68.86 -10.71
C LYS A 225 -16.38 68.85 -10.69
N GLN A 226 -17.05 69.85 -11.26
CA GLN A 226 -18.47 70.01 -10.99
C GLN A 226 -19.38 69.09 -11.80
N LYS A 227 -19.17 68.95 -13.10
CA LYS A 227 -20.06 68.13 -13.95
C LYS A 227 -20.04 66.60 -13.61
N ILE A 228 -18.90 66.06 -13.27
CA ILE A 228 -18.76 64.65 -12.96
C ILE A 228 -19.22 64.30 -11.53
N LYS A 229 -19.42 65.26 -10.67
CA LYS A 229 -19.84 65.04 -9.30
C LYS A 229 -21.30 64.55 -9.21
N GLU A 230 -22.16 64.94 -10.13
CA GLU A 230 -23.57 64.52 -10.18
C GLU A 230 -23.71 63.09 -10.72
N GLU A 231 -23.16 62.78 -11.86
CA GLU A 231 -23.16 61.41 -12.42
C GLU A 231 -22.54 60.38 -11.46
N ARG A 232 -21.49 60.79 -10.76
CA ARG A 232 -20.84 59.99 -9.73
C ARG A 232 -21.74 59.70 -8.51
N ARG A 233 -22.73 60.56 -8.24
CA ARG A 233 -23.68 60.39 -7.17
C ARG A 233 -24.77 59.37 -7.50
N GLU A 234 -25.21 59.35 -8.75
CA GLU A 234 -26.19 58.39 -9.24
C GLU A 234 -25.63 56.94 -9.25
N LEU A 235 -24.44 56.77 -9.82
CA LEU A 235 -23.78 55.46 -9.82
C LEU A 235 -23.46 54.93 -8.42
N LYS A 236 -23.14 55.80 -7.46
CA LYS A 236 -22.99 55.39 -6.05
C LYS A 236 -24.29 54.86 -5.45
N GLN A 237 -25.42 55.46 -5.81
CA GLN A 237 -26.73 55.00 -5.33
C GLN A 237 -27.10 53.63 -5.88
N ASP A 238 -26.80 53.39 -7.15
CA ASP A 238 -27.07 52.07 -7.75
C ASP A 238 -26.12 50.97 -7.23
N ARG A 239 -24.83 51.31 -6.99
CA ARG A 239 -23.90 50.41 -6.28
C ARG A 239 -24.42 50.04 -4.88
N GLU A 240 -25.00 50.98 -4.16
CA GLU A 240 -25.53 50.71 -2.82
C GLU A 240 -26.76 49.78 -2.85
N LYS A 241 -27.61 49.91 -3.89
CA LYS A 241 -28.74 48.99 -4.11
C LYS A 241 -28.24 47.56 -4.42
N LEU A 242 -27.26 47.42 -5.31
CA LEU A 242 -26.67 46.12 -5.65
C LEU A 242 -25.93 45.48 -4.47
N THR A 243 -25.25 46.27 -3.68
CA THR A 243 -24.54 45.77 -2.47
C THR A 243 -25.53 45.24 -1.43
N LYS A 244 -26.68 45.90 -1.26
CA LYS A 244 -27.77 45.40 -0.39
C LYS A 244 -28.33 44.08 -0.93
N LEU A 245 -28.55 43.99 -2.22
CA LEU A 245 -29.01 42.77 -2.87
C LEU A 245 -28.02 41.61 -2.73
N LEU A 246 -26.70 41.89 -2.86
CA LEU A 246 -25.64 40.91 -2.65
C LEU A 246 -25.65 40.37 -1.21
N ILE A 247 -25.75 41.23 -0.22
CA ILE A 247 -25.82 40.86 1.19
C ILE A 247 -27.07 40.00 1.47
N GLU A 248 -28.21 40.35 0.84
CA GLU A 248 -29.46 39.61 0.97
C GLU A 248 -29.34 38.18 0.36
N LYS A 249 -28.77 38.07 -0.86
CA LYS A 249 -28.50 36.75 -1.46
C LYS A 249 -27.45 35.94 -0.69
N GLN A 250 -26.43 36.56 -0.16
CA GLN A 250 -25.43 35.90 0.69
C GLN A 250 -26.06 35.38 2.00
N LYS A 251 -27.05 36.08 2.54
CA LYS A 251 -27.82 35.65 3.71
C LYS A 251 -28.73 34.45 3.37
N GLN A 252 -29.39 34.47 2.20
CA GLN A 252 -30.18 33.33 1.71
C GLN A 252 -29.31 32.07 1.54
N ILE A 253 -28.10 32.20 1.03
CA ILE A 253 -27.14 31.12 0.94
C ILE A 253 -26.80 30.55 2.32
N LYS A 254 -26.63 31.41 3.32
CA LYS A 254 -26.23 31.04 4.68
C LYS A 254 -27.36 30.33 5.44
N ASP A 255 -28.61 30.77 5.22
CA ASP A 255 -29.79 30.21 5.90
C ASP A 255 -30.22 28.86 5.27
N GLU A 256 -30.05 28.63 3.97
CA GLU A 256 -30.42 27.37 3.30
C GLU A 256 -29.41 26.24 3.45
N VAL A 257 -28.15 26.54 3.61
CA VAL A 257 -27.04 25.54 3.43
C VAL A 257 -26.53 24.98 4.74
N ASP A 258 -26.42 25.75 5.80
CA ASP A 258 -25.64 25.33 6.98
C ASP A 258 -26.27 24.23 7.84
N ALA A 259 -27.61 24.15 7.93
CA ALA A 259 -28.24 23.21 8.85
C ALA A 259 -28.77 21.92 8.20
N SER A 260 -29.18 21.96 6.93
CA SER A 260 -29.85 20.80 6.33
C SER A 260 -28.98 19.95 5.41
N LEU A 261 -28.05 20.54 4.69
CA LEU A 261 -27.26 19.84 3.67
C LEU A 261 -26.18 18.95 4.29
N GLN A 262 -25.46 19.45 5.29
CA GLN A 262 -24.42 18.67 6.00
C GLN A 262 -25.03 17.50 6.79
N ILE A 263 -26.21 17.70 7.38
CA ILE A 263 -26.93 16.64 8.11
C ILE A 263 -27.42 15.57 7.13
N LYS A 264 -27.94 15.97 5.97
CA LYS A 264 -28.41 15.03 4.94
C LYS A 264 -27.26 14.26 4.30
N ILE A 265 -26.15 14.93 3.99
CA ILE A 265 -24.93 14.31 3.48
C ILE A 265 -24.34 13.33 4.51
N LYS A 266 -24.32 13.71 5.80
CA LYS A 266 -23.86 12.85 6.89
C LYS A 266 -24.74 11.61 7.04
N LYS A 267 -26.06 11.76 7.04
CA LYS A 267 -27.02 10.64 7.08
C LYS A 267 -26.90 9.73 5.85
N GLN A 268 -26.65 10.30 4.68
CA GLN A 268 -26.50 9.53 3.46
C GLN A 268 -25.16 8.77 3.44
N ASN A 269 -24.10 9.37 3.97
CA ASN A 269 -22.83 8.70 4.16
C ASN A 269 -22.91 7.57 5.21
N GLU A 270 -23.67 7.77 6.29
CA GLU A 270 -23.95 6.75 7.30
C GLU A 270 -24.74 5.58 6.69
N LEU A 271 -25.72 5.87 5.84
CA LEU A 271 -26.50 4.86 5.10
C LEU A 271 -25.64 4.09 4.11
N ILE A 272 -24.77 4.77 3.38
CA ILE A 272 -23.81 4.16 2.45
C ILE A 272 -22.81 3.27 3.20
N LEU A 273 -22.38 3.67 4.40
CA LEU A 273 -21.51 2.88 5.27
C LEU A 273 -22.23 1.63 5.80
N ASP A 274 -23.49 1.76 6.20
CA ASP A 274 -24.32 0.61 6.64
C ASP A 274 -24.59 -0.36 5.49
N LEU A 275 -24.92 0.14 4.31
CA LEU A 275 -25.10 -0.68 3.10
C LEU A 275 -23.80 -1.35 2.67
N ARG A 276 -22.64 -0.69 2.81
CA ARG A 276 -21.30 -1.29 2.62
C ARG A 276 -21.04 -2.45 3.58
N SER A 277 -21.48 -2.31 4.86
CA SER A 277 -21.33 -3.40 5.82
C SER A 277 -22.22 -4.59 5.48
N LYS A 278 -23.43 -4.36 4.98
CA LYS A 278 -24.38 -5.41 4.55
C LYS A 278 -23.94 -6.11 3.26
N ILE A 279 -23.30 -5.39 2.34
CA ILE A 279 -22.69 -5.95 1.13
C ILE A 279 -21.46 -6.81 1.48
N LYS A 280 -20.73 -6.48 2.57
CA LYS A 280 -19.62 -7.27 3.10
C LYS A 280 -20.04 -8.69 3.52
N ASP A 281 -21.21 -8.83 4.07
CA ASP A 281 -21.75 -10.12 4.53
C ASP A 281 -22.25 -11.01 3.38
N ALA A 282 -22.35 -10.48 2.19
CA ALA A 282 -22.88 -11.16 1.01
C ALA A 282 -21.79 -11.88 0.22
N LYS A 283 -21.75 -13.16 0.37
CA LYS A 283 -20.76 -14.14 -0.06
C LYS A 283 -20.63 -14.35 -1.57
N ASN A 284 -19.41 -14.77 -1.97
CA ASN A 284 -18.93 -15.43 -3.19
C ASN A 284 -18.29 -14.53 -4.25
N LEU A 285 -17.04 -14.20 -3.96
CA LEU A 285 -16.19 -13.47 -4.89
C LEU A 285 -14.90 -14.22 -5.25
N SER A 286 -14.94 -15.53 -5.23
CA SER A 286 -13.75 -16.38 -5.39
C SER A 286 -13.15 -16.42 -6.81
N ASN A 287 -13.82 -15.89 -7.84
CA ASN A 287 -13.40 -16.10 -9.23
C ASN A 287 -13.03 -14.85 -10.04
N VAL A 288 -13.01 -13.68 -9.45
CA VAL A 288 -12.60 -12.48 -10.19
C VAL A 288 -11.12 -12.20 -9.95
N PRO A 289 -10.34 -11.95 -10.98
CA PRO A 289 -8.93 -11.58 -10.82
C PRO A 289 -8.81 -10.14 -10.27
N LEU A 290 -9.23 -9.97 -9.03
CA LEU A 290 -9.23 -8.72 -8.26
C LEU A 290 -7.90 -7.98 -8.37
N LYS A 291 -6.78 -8.71 -8.37
CA LYS A 291 -5.44 -8.14 -8.54
C LYS A 291 -5.26 -7.38 -9.87
N LYS A 292 -5.82 -7.90 -10.96
CA LYS A 292 -5.72 -7.25 -12.28
C LYS A 292 -6.53 -5.96 -12.32
N VAL A 293 -7.72 -6.04 -11.78
CA VAL A 293 -8.66 -4.91 -11.72
C VAL A 293 -8.13 -3.79 -10.81
N ILE A 294 -7.57 -4.16 -9.66
CA ILE A 294 -6.97 -3.19 -8.73
C ILE A 294 -5.75 -2.51 -9.35
N LYS A 295 -4.89 -3.28 -10.01
CA LYS A 295 -3.74 -2.72 -10.75
C LYS A 295 -4.18 -1.70 -11.80
N GLU A 296 -5.24 -1.99 -12.52
CA GLU A 296 -5.83 -1.10 -13.53
C GLU A 296 -6.41 0.18 -12.92
N LEU A 297 -7.08 0.07 -11.76
CA LEU A 297 -7.58 1.22 -11.00
C LEU A 297 -6.45 2.11 -10.46
N VAL A 298 -5.37 1.52 -9.97
CA VAL A 298 -4.19 2.26 -9.49
C VAL A 298 -3.53 3.01 -10.63
N ILE A 299 -3.33 2.38 -11.80
CA ILE A 299 -2.78 3.03 -12.99
C ILE A 299 -3.64 4.22 -13.41
N GLN A 300 -4.96 4.10 -13.34
CA GLN A 300 -5.87 5.20 -13.65
C GLN A 300 -5.81 6.33 -12.63
N LEU A 301 -5.58 6.03 -11.37
CA LEU A 301 -5.40 7.00 -10.29
C LEU A 301 -4.06 7.74 -10.42
N GLU A 302 -2.99 7.03 -10.72
CA GLU A 302 -1.66 7.61 -10.99
C GLU A 302 -1.66 8.50 -12.23
N ALA A 303 -2.45 8.16 -13.24
CA ALA A 303 -2.62 8.96 -14.46
C ALA A 303 -3.54 10.19 -14.29
N GLY A 304 -4.03 10.47 -13.07
CA GLY A 304 -4.93 11.61 -12.80
C GLY A 304 -6.36 11.45 -13.32
N HIS A 305 -6.75 10.27 -13.75
CA HIS A 305 -8.08 9.99 -14.32
C HIS A 305 -9.13 9.61 -13.25
N TYR A 306 -9.30 10.43 -12.23
CA TYR A 306 -10.14 10.15 -11.04
C TYR A 306 -11.60 9.81 -11.37
N LYS A 307 -12.20 10.49 -12.37
CA LYS A 307 -13.57 10.18 -12.81
C LYS A 307 -13.69 8.79 -13.47
N ARG A 308 -12.62 8.31 -14.10
CA ARG A 308 -12.58 7.01 -14.76
C ARG A 308 -12.36 5.91 -13.72
N ALA A 309 -11.44 6.10 -12.80
CA ALA A 309 -11.21 5.20 -11.68
C ALA A 309 -12.46 5.02 -10.80
N LEU A 310 -13.21 6.08 -10.56
CA LEU A 310 -14.49 6.01 -9.84
C LEU A 310 -15.53 5.17 -10.60
N ARG A 311 -15.59 5.31 -11.94
CA ARG A 311 -16.51 4.55 -12.80
C ARG A 311 -16.14 3.07 -12.82
N ASP A 312 -14.87 2.80 -12.94
CA ASP A 312 -14.35 1.43 -12.99
C ASP A 312 -14.48 0.75 -11.62
N ALA A 313 -14.24 1.46 -10.52
CA ALA A 313 -14.55 0.99 -9.16
C ALA A 313 -16.05 0.70 -8.97
N LYS A 314 -16.93 1.55 -9.51
CA LYS A 314 -18.40 1.31 -9.52
C LYS A 314 -18.76 0.06 -10.34
N SER A 315 -18.10 -0.18 -11.48
CA SER A 315 -18.35 -1.35 -12.34
C SER A 315 -17.87 -2.65 -11.70
N ILE A 316 -16.76 -2.60 -10.98
CA ILE A 316 -16.21 -3.73 -10.23
C ILE A 316 -17.15 -4.09 -9.08
N TYR A 317 -17.60 -3.09 -8.34
CA TYR A 317 -18.57 -3.27 -7.25
C TYR A 317 -19.87 -3.93 -7.74
N LYS A 318 -20.34 -3.51 -8.92
CA LYS A 318 -21.50 -4.11 -9.60
C LYS A 318 -21.27 -5.55 -10.05
N ALA A 319 -20.06 -5.87 -10.50
CA ALA A 319 -19.67 -7.23 -10.90
C ALA A 319 -19.54 -8.21 -9.71
N PHE A 320 -19.43 -7.68 -8.49
CA PHE A 320 -19.29 -8.46 -7.27
C PHE A 320 -20.60 -8.65 -6.48
N SER A 321 -21.68 -8.02 -6.87
CA SER A 321 -22.91 -8.08 -6.10
C SER A 321 -23.98 -8.93 -6.78
N ASP A 322 -24.04 -10.19 -6.42
CA ASP A 322 -25.20 -11.07 -6.66
C ASP A 322 -26.34 -10.84 -5.65
N LEU A 323 -26.50 -9.62 -5.15
CA LEU A 323 -27.52 -9.27 -4.19
C LEU A 323 -28.39 -8.15 -4.75
N ASP A 324 -29.33 -8.55 -5.61
CA ASP A 324 -30.35 -7.66 -6.22
C ASP A 324 -31.00 -6.70 -5.22
N LYS A 325 -31.08 -7.09 -3.96
CA LYS A 325 -31.70 -6.26 -2.93
C LYS A 325 -30.80 -5.13 -2.47
N TYR A 326 -29.52 -5.41 -2.19
CA TYR A 326 -28.59 -4.37 -1.70
C TYR A 326 -28.09 -3.48 -2.83
N ASP A 327 -28.03 -4.03 -4.06
CA ASP A 327 -27.71 -3.25 -5.24
C ASP A 327 -28.82 -2.20 -5.51
N LYS A 328 -30.08 -2.59 -5.35
CA LYS A 328 -31.21 -1.70 -5.48
C LYS A 328 -31.22 -0.60 -4.40
N GLU A 329 -31.03 -0.98 -3.14
CA GLU A 329 -30.93 -0.02 -2.03
C GLU A 329 -29.70 0.91 -2.16
N TYR A 330 -28.62 0.40 -2.71
CA TYR A 330 -27.40 1.17 -3.00
C TYR A 330 -27.61 2.12 -4.18
N GLN A 331 -28.29 1.69 -5.24
CA GLN A 331 -28.66 2.56 -6.36
C GLN A 331 -29.63 3.67 -5.91
N GLU A 332 -30.61 3.32 -5.09
CA GLU A 332 -31.51 4.32 -4.47
C GLU A 332 -30.74 5.30 -3.58
N ALA A 333 -29.72 4.83 -2.87
CA ALA A 333 -28.86 5.70 -2.06
C ALA A 333 -27.96 6.58 -2.93
N LEU A 334 -27.49 6.07 -4.08
CA LEU A 334 -26.75 6.86 -5.06
C LEU A 334 -27.64 7.89 -5.78
N GLU A 335 -28.88 7.52 -6.13
CA GLU A 335 -29.85 8.47 -6.69
C GLU A 335 -30.15 9.61 -5.70
N ARG A 336 -30.32 9.27 -4.41
CA ARG A 336 -30.47 10.30 -3.37
C ARG A 336 -29.21 11.14 -3.19
N LEU A 337 -28.02 10.57 -3.38
CA LEU A 337 -26.77 11.34 -3.39
C LEU A 337 -26.69 12.25 -4.64
N GLU A 338 -27.22 11.81 -5.77
CA GLU A 338 -27.39 12.62 -6.98
C GLU A 338 -28.39 13.75 -6.79
N GLU A 339 -29.50 13.49 -6.09
CA GLU A 339 -30.46 14.53 -5.68
C GLU A 339 -29.80 15.57 -4.76
N LEU A 340 -29.01 15.13 -3.78
CA LEU A 340 -28.25 16.02 -2.91
C LEU A 340 -27.14 16.78 -3.67
N SER A 341 -26.56 16.15 -4.72
CA SER A 341 -25.67 16.81 -5.66
C SER A 341 -26.41 17.90 -6.45
N SER A 342 -27.68 17.68 -6.81
CA SER A 342 -28.49 18.69 -7.49
C SER A 342 -28.79 19.91 -6.59
N VAL A 343 -28.91 19.68 -5.27
CA VAL A 343 -29.02 20.77 -4.29
C VAL A 343 -27.70 21.54 -4.17
N ASN A 344 -26.58 20.84 -4.23
CA ASN A 344 -25.25 21.48 -4.27
C ASN A 344 -25.04 22.27 -5.58
N ASP A 345 -25.64 21.81 -6.69
CA ASP A 345 -25.60 22.55 -7.95
C ASP A 345 -26.51 23.80 -7.93
N ARG A 346 -27.64 23.76 -7.18
CA ARG A 346 -28.41 24.99 -6.87
C ARG A 346 -27.60 25.95 -5.99
N TYR A 347 -26.89 25.44 -5.02
CA TYR A 347 -25.95 26.23 -4.20
C TYR A 347 -24.87 26.86 -5.08
N LYS A 348 -24.26 26.07 -5.99
CA LYS A 348 -23.32 26.60 -6.98
C LYS A 348 -23.93 27.66 -7.87
N LYS A 349 -25.20 27.48 -8.26
CA LYS A 349 -25.93 28.45 -9.06
C LYS A 349 -26.20 29.74 -8.27
N LEU A 350 -26.66 29.63 -7.00
CA LEU A 350 -26.84 30.78 -6.12
C LEU A 350 -25.51 31.48 -5.82
N LYS A 351 -24.42 30.71 -5.70
CA LYS A 351 -23.06 31.25 -5.57
C LYS A 351 -22.64 31.99 -6.84
N SER A 352 -22.93 31.39 -8.03
CA SER A 352 -22.70 32.02 -9.32
C SER A 352 -23.48 33.34 -9.45
N ASP A 353 -24.75 33.35 -9.05
CA ASP A 353 -25.56 34.58 -9.03
C ASP A 353 -24.94 35.67 -8.13
N CYS A 354 -24.33 35.27 -7.00
CA CYS A 354 -23.61 36.21 -6.14
C CYS A 354 -22.32 36.71 -6.80
N ASP A 355 -21.61 35.84 -7.52
CA ASP A 355 -20.42 36.18 -8.29
C ASP A 355 -20.78 37.09 -9.46
N ASP A 356 -21.95 36.88 -10.11
CA ASP A 356 -22.49 37.75 -11.17
C ASP A 356 -22.85 39.13 -10.61
N ILE A 357 -23.56 39.22 -9.46
CA ILE A 357 -23.88 40.49 -8.80
C ILE A 357 -22.59 41.20 -8.35
N ALA A 358 -21.58 40.44 -7.87
CA ALA A 358 -20.27 40.98 -7.54
C ALA A 358 -19.56 41.50 -8.80
N SER A 359 -19.74 40.81 -9.96
CA SER A 359 -19.27 41.23 -11.28
C SER A 359 -19.99 42.49 -11.77
N ASP A 360 -21.32 42.59 -11.53
CA ASP A 360 -22.08 43.78 -11.86
C ASP A 360 -21.65 44.98 -10.97
N ILE A 361 -21.39 44.74 -9.69
CA ILE A 361 -20.80 45.74 -8.78
C ILE A 361 -19.41 46.17 -9.30
N ALA A 362 -18.62 45.17 -9.75
CA ALA A 362 -17.33 45.43 -10.36
C ALA A 362 -17.46 46.22 -11.69
N SER A 363 -18.49 45.94 -12.48
CA SER A 363 -18.83 46.69 -13.70
C SER A 363 -19.22 48.14 -13.40
N ILE A 364 -20.04 48.36 -12.36
CA ILE A 364 -20.36 49.73 -11.90
C ILE A 364 -19.10 50.44 -11.35
N ASP A 365 -18.23 49.73 -10.64
CA ASP A 365 -16.92 50.25 -10.22
C ASP A 365 -16.02 50.57 -11.43
N GLU A 366 -16.16 49.78 -12.51
CA GLU A 366 -15.51 50.06 -13.80
C GLU A 366 -16.07 51.29 -14.49
N ASP A 367 -17.40 51.48 -14.46
CA ASP A 367 -18.03 52.69 -15.00
C ASP A 367 -17.72 53.93 -14.15
N LEU A 368 -17.66 53.78 -12.83
CA LEU A 368 -17.14 54.80 -11.94
C LEU A 368 -15.65 55.13 -12.23
N ALA A 369 -14.90 54.14 -12.63
CA ALA A 369 -13.52 54.30 -13.07
C ALA A 369 -13.42 54.91 -14.47
N LYS A 370 -14.34 54.57 -15.42
CA LYS A 370 -14.45 55.18 -16.76
C LYS A 370 -14.79 56.67 -16.67
N LEU A 371 -15.74 57.03 -15.82
CA LEU A 371 -16.04 58.44 -15.55
C LEU A 371 -14.88 59.20 -14.94
N LYS A 372 -14.06 58.51 -14.15
CA LYS A 372 -12.75 59.06 -13.73
C LYS A 372 -11.75 59.18 -14.90
N GLN A 373 -11.90 58.29 -15.88
CA GLN A 373 -11.01 58.22 -17.05
C GLN A 373 -11.39 59.16 -18.17
N GLU A 374 -12.65 59.60 -18.32
CA GLU A 374 -12.98 60.66 -19.30
C GLU A 374 -12.12 61.91 -19.07
N LYS A 375 -11.74 62.13 -17.84
CA LYS A 375 -10.73 63.14 -17.51
C LYS A 375 -9.31 62.78 -17.88
N LEU A 376 -8.98 61.51 -17.80
CA LEU A 376 -7.66 60.98 -18.18
C LEU A 376 -7.53 60.71 -19.66
N LYS A 377 -8.64 60.63 -20.42
CA LYS A 377 -8.55 60.59 -21.91
C LYS A 377 -7.72 61.74 -22.44
N VAL A 378 -7.67 62.83 -21.68
CA VAL A 378 -6.80 64.00 -22.00
C VAL A 378 -5.39 63.82 -21.48
N MET A 379 -5.14 63.03 -20.39
CA MET A 379 -3.88 63.07 -19.67
C MET A 379 -3.00 61.81 -19.64
N SER A 380 -3.50 60.59 -19.74
CA SER A 380 -2.61 59.41 -19.83
C SER A 380 -3.26 58.13 -20.35
N PRO A 381 -3.19 57.82 -21.66
CA PRO A 381 -3.59 56.56 -22.25
C PRO A 381 -2.87 55.32 -21.63
N LYS A 382 -1.63 55.50 -21.16
CA LYS A 382 -0.79 54.45 -20.58
C LYS A 382 -1.39 53.83 -19.30
N TYR A 383 -1.91 54.66 -18.38
CA TYR A 383 -2.51 54.14 -17.14
C TYR A 383 -3.79 53.35 -17.36
N LYS A 384 -4.61 53.72 -18.34
CA LYS A 384 -5.82 52.99 -18.71
C LYS A 384 -5.49 51.59 -19.25
N GLN A 385 -4.46 51.50 -20.06
CA GLN A 385 -4.01 50.25 -20.64
C GLN A 385 -3.41 49.34 -19.57
N LYS A 386 -2.58 49.89 -18.69
CA LYS A 386 -1.97 49.14 -17.57
C LYS A 386 -3.00 48.60 -16.59
N LEU A 387 -4.00 49.36 -16.20
CA LEU A 387 -5.09 48.93 -15.32
C LEU A 387 -5.96 47.83 -15.97
N LYS A 388 -6.17 47.91 -17.30
CA LYS A 388 -6.90 46.85 -18.04
C LYS A 388 -6.10 45.54 -18.09
N GLU A 389 -4.81 45.63 -18.23
CA GLU A 389 -3.90 44.48 -18.29
C GLU A 389 -3.79 43.79 -16.93
N ILE A 390 -3.60 44.56 -15.86
CA ILE A 390 -3.57 44.02 -14.48
C ILE A 390 -4.90 43.29 -14.14
N ARG A 391 -6.04 43.87 -14.50
CA ARG A 391 -7.35 43.22 -14.27
C ARG A 391 -7.53 41.95 -15.07
N LYS A 392 -7.04 41.90 -16.31
CA LYS A 392 -7.08 40.71 -17.14
C LYS A 392 -6.22 39.59 -16.54
N ASN A 393 -5.05 39.96 -16.04
CA ASN A 393 -4.14 39.00 -15.39
C ASN A 393 -4.74 38.49 -14.07
N LEU A 394 -5.30 39.39 -13.27
CA LEU A 394 -5.97 39.01 -12.01
C LEU A 394 -7.10 37.99 -12.22
N ARG A 395 -7.95 38.22 -13.25
CA ARG A 395 -9.01 37.25 -13.57
C ARG A 395 -8.45 35.86 -13.93
N LYS A 396 -7.36 35.80 -14.69
CA LYS A 396 -6.72 34.53 -15.05
C LYS A 396 -6.15 33.81 -13.82
N VAL A 397 -5.55 34.57 -12.93
CA VAL A 397 -4.98 34.04 -11.67
C VAL A 397 -6.08 33.55 -10.75
N ASP A 398 -7.19 34.28 -10.64
CA ASP A 398 -8.35 33.88 -9.82
C ASP A 398 -9.04 32.63 -10.41
N GLU A 399 -9.11 32.49 -11.75
CA GLU A 399 -9.59 31.26 -12.41
C GLU A 399 -8.66 30.06 -12.17
N ASP A 400 -7.35 30.25 -12.25
CA ASP A 400 -6.37 29.19 -11.95
C ASP A 400 -6.43 28.77 -10.48
N PHE A 401 -6.55 29.73 -9.57
CA PHE A 401 -6.74 29.48 -8.13
C PHE A 401 -7.97 28.58 -7.89
N HIS A 402 -9.10 28.96 -8.46
CA HIS A 402 -10.34 28.18 -8.29
C HIS A 402 -10.24 26.76 -8.86
N ASN A 403 -9.61 26.57 -10.02
CA ASN A 403 -9.40 25.25 -10.60
C ASN A 403 -8.51 24.38 -9.72
N LYS A 404 -7.46 24.96 -9.13
CA LYS A 404 -6.56 24.25 -8.22
C LYS A 404 -7.25 23.90 -6.88
N GLU A 405 -8.14 24.74 -6.37
CA GLU A 405 -8.96 24.40 -5.19
C GLU A 405 -9.87 23.20 -5.45
N LEU A 406 -10.52 23.14 -6.61
CA LEU A 406 -11.33 21.98 -7.00
C LEU A 406 -10.49 20.69 -7.12
N GLU A 407 -9.29 20.81 -7.65
CA GLU A 407 -8.36 19.68 -7.74
C GLU A 407 -7.92 19.22 -6.34
N LEU A 408 -7.69 20.15 -5.41
CA LEU A 408 -7.36 19.85 -4.01
C LEU A 408 -8.51 19.10 -3.29
N GLU A 409 -9.75 19.46 -3.57
CA GLU A 409 -10.92 18.74 -3.07
C GLU A 409 -10.95 17.29 -3.58
N ASN A 410 -10.60 17.07 -4.85
CA ASN A 410 -10.51 15.73 -5.42
C ASN A 410 -9.40 14.89 -4.76
N TYR A 411 -8.22 15.48 -4.48
CA TYR A 411 -7.17 14.79 -3.72
C TYR A 411 -7.60 14.48 -2.29
N ASN A 412 -8.29 15.40 -1.63
CA ASN A 412 -8.82 15.19 -0.28
C ASN A 412 -9.80 14.01 -0.25
N TRP A 413 -10.72 13.97 -1.20
CA TRP A 413 -11.64 12.84 -1.34
C TRP A 413 -10.88 11.53 -1.60
N LEU A 414 -9.96 11.51 -2.56
CA LEU A 414 -9.19 10.32 -2.92
C LEU A 414 -8.44 9.73 -1.72
N ILE A 415 -7.77 10.60 -0.92
CA ILE A 415 -6.93 10.19 0.21
C ILE A 415 -7.78 9.71 1.38
N ASN A 416 -8.93 10.37 1.64
CA ASN A 416 -9.74 10.10 2.82
C ASN A 416 -10.77 9.00 2.62
N ASP A 417 -11.28 8.81 1.40
CA ASP A 417 -12.32 7.82 1.10
C ASP A 417 -11.73 6.58 0.40
N PRO A 418 -11.36 6.56 -0.90
CA PRO A 418 -10.86 5.32 -1.53
C PRO A 418 -9.54 4.83 -0.94
N LEU A 419 -8.60 5.74 -0.66
CA LEU A 419 -7.30 5.42 -0.06
C LEU A 419 -7.28 5.61 1.46
N GLY A 420 -8.42 5.87 2.06
CA GLY A 420 -8.61 6.00 3.50
C GLY A 420 -8.54 4.67 4.25
N ASN A 421 -8.61 4.74 5.57
CA ASN A 421 -8.51 3.56 6.43
C ASN A 421 -9.66 2.56 6.23
N ASN A 422 -10.83 3.03 5.80
CA ASN A 422 -12.03 2.23 5.52
C ASN A 422 -12.31 2.10 4.02
N GLY A 423 -11.37 2.51 3.17
CA GLY A 423 -11.51 2.49 1.72
C GLY A 423 -11.18 1.12 1.09
N ILE A 424 -10.68 1.17 -0.14
CA ILE A 424 -10.36 -0.01 -0.96
C ILE A 424 -9.45 -1.00 -0.22
N LYS A 425 -8.46 -0.46 0.52
CA LYS A 425 -7.51 -1.30 1.27
C LYS A 425 -8.22 -2.16 2.33
N ALA A 426 -9.16 -1.57 3.07
CA ALA A 426 -9.91 -2.31 4.10
C ALA A 426 -10.77 -3.40 3.47
N TYR A 427 -11.47 -3.08 2.38
CA TYR A 427 -12.28 -4.05 1.65
C TYR A 427 -11.45 -5.23 1.12
N LEU A 428 -10.31 -4.94 0.50
CA LEU A 428 -9.42 -5.99 -0.02
C LEU A 428 -8.81 -6.83 1.09
N PHE A 429 -8.46 -6.20 2.20
CA PHE A 429 -7.94 -6.89 3.36
C PHE A 429 -8.99 -7.85 3.95
N ASP A 430 -10.23 -7.40 4.08
CA ASP A 430 -11.35 -8.25 4.54
C ASP A 430 -11.59 -9.46 3.61
N SER A 431 -11.61 -9.23 2.28
CA SER A 431 -11.75 -10.31 1.30
C SER A 431 -10.56 -11.28 1.32
N SER A 432 -9.37 -10.76 1.60
CA SER A 432 -8.14 -11.55 1.72
C SER A 432 -8.13 -12.38 3.00
N LEU A 433 -8.66 -11.85 4.10
CA LEU A 433 -8.86 -12.60 5.34
C LEU A 433 -9.85 -13.74 5.15
N GLU A 434 -10.95 -13.51 4.43
CA GLU A 434 -11.91 -14.58 4.12
C GLU A 434 -11.26 -15.74 3.36
N PHE A 435 -10.40 -15.42 2.38
CA PHE A 435 -9.62 -16.43 1.66
C PHE A 435 -8.68 -17.20 2.60
N LEU A 436 -7.95 -16.49 3.46
CA LEU A 436 -7.02 -17.11 4.41
C LEU A 436 -7.76 -17.97 5.44
N ASN A 437 -8.90 -17.51 5.95
CA ASN A 437 -9.72 -18.29 6.88
C ASN A 437 -10.22 -19.58 6.23
N LYS A 438 -10.62 -19.56 4.96
CA LYS A 438 -10.94 -20.80 4.20
C LYS A 438 -9.74 -21.75 4.09
N CYS A 439 -8.52 -21.22 3.91
CA CYS A 439 -7.32 -22.05 3.95
C CYS A 439 -7.06 -22.61 5.36
N LEU A 440 -7.29 -21.81 6.40
CA LEU A 440 -7.16 -22.25 7.79
C LEU A 440 -8.17 -23.33 8.16
N ASP A 441 -9.43 -23.17 7.83
CA ASP A 441 -10.50 -24.14 8.12
C ASP A 441 -10.15 -25.52 7.56
N LYS A 442 -9.63 -25.57 6.33
CA LYS A 442 -9.19 -26.78 5.65
C LYS A 442 -8.16 -27.59 6.45
N TYR A 443 -7.29 -26.92 7.20
CA TYR A 443 -6.23 -27.57 7.99
C TYR A 443 -6.60 -27.69 9.46
N SER A 444 -7.22 -26.69 10.04
CA SER A 444 -7.54 -26.65 11.45
C SER A 444 -8.61 -27.66 11.85
N GLU A 445 -9.63 -27.86 11.02
CA GLU A 445 -10.66 -28.89 11.25
C GLU A 445 -10.05 -30.30 11.33
N VAL A 446 -9.14 -30.62 10.39
CA VAL A 446 -8.46 -31.91 10.37
C VAL A 446 -7.58 -32.11 11.61
N LEU A 447 -7.08 -31.01 12.20
CA LEU A 447 -6.22 -31.01 13.38
C LEU A 447 -7.00 -30.83 14.70
N GLY A 448 -8.35 -30.74 14.64
CA GLY A 448 -9.22 -30.67 15.80
C GLY A 448 -9.38 -29.28 16.43
N PHE A 449 -9.13 -28.22 15.63
CA PHE A 449 -9.33 -26.83 16.04
C PHE A 449 -10.10 -26.08 14.97
N ARG A 450 -10.75 -24.98 15.37
CA ARG A 450 -11.15 -23.92 14.44
C ARG A 450 -10.31 -22.70 14.72
N ILE A 451 -9.60 -22.22 13.72
CA ILE A 451 -8.76 -21.05 13.83
C ILE A 451 -9.29 -20.00 12.86
N GLU A 452 -9.58 -18.81 13.36
CA GLU A 452 -10.12 -17.72 12.55
C GLU A 452 -9.36 -16.43 12.84
N PHE A 453 -8.99 -15.71 11.78
CA PHE A 453 -8.54 -14.33 11.86
C PHE A 453 -9.73 -13.40 11.69
N ASN A 454 -9.88 -12.46 12.59
CA ASN A 454 -10.99 -11.50 12.57
C ASN A 454 -10.47 -10.08 12.82
N ILE A 455 -11.30 -9.10 12.47
CA ILE A 455 -11.07 -7.70 12.80
C ILE A 455 -12.11 -7.30 13.84
N ASP A 456 -11.67 -7.02 15.06
CA ASP A 456 -12.54 -6.47 16.09
C ASP A 456 -12.92 -5.03 15.76
N LEU A 457 -14.21 -4.81 15.51
CA LEU A 457 -14.82 -3.52 15.23
C LEU A 457 -15.29 -2.80 16.51
N GLY A 458 -15.22 -3.47 17.65
CA GLY A 458 -15.75 -2.97 18.94
C GLY A 458 -14.87 -1.93 19.61
N THR A 459 -13.62 -1.76 19.17
CA THR A 459 -12.70 -0.76 19.72
C THR A 459 -12.54 0.44 18.79
N ALA A 460 -12.16 1.59 19.32
CA ALA A 460 -11.86 2.80 18.54
C ALA A 460 -10.73 2.61 17.50
N ARG A 461 -9.95 1.54 17.66
CA ARG A 461 -8.95 1.05 16.70
C ARG A 461 -9.36 -0.36 16.31
N LYS A 462 -9.69 -0.56 15.02
CA LYS A 462 -9.93 -1.90 14.45
C LYS A 462 -8.71 -2.78 14.77
N GLU A 463 -8.86 -3.70 15.71
CA GLU A 463 -7.79 -4.60 16.11
C GLU A 463 -7.90 -5.93 15.38
N PHE A 464 -6.76 -6.44 14.97
CA PHE A 464 -6.64 -7.75 14.38
C PHE A 464 -6.60 -8.80 15.50
N VAL A 465 -7.54 -9.75 15.48
CA VAL A 465 -7.68 -10.78 16.52
C VAL A 465 -7.56 -12.16 15.89
N THR A 466 -6.91 -13.07 16.60
CA THR A 466 -6.87 -14.50 16.25
C THR A 466 -7.73 -15.23 17.24
N LEU A 467 -8.77 -15.91 16.75
CA LEU A 467 -9.65 -16.74 17.55
C LEU A 467 -9.25 -18.21 17.35
N ILE A 468 -9.12 -18.95 18.44
CA ILE A 468 -8.91 -20.40 18.43
C ILE A 468 -10.08 -21.01 19.18
N GLU A 469 -10.83 -21.87 18.50
CA GLU A 469 -11.97 -22.57 19.05
C GLU A 469 -11.69 -24.09 19.07
N ARG A 470 -12.03 -24.73 20.17
CA ARG A 470 -12.05 -26.17 20.31
C ARG A 470 -13.29 -26.58 21.11
N ASP A 471 -14.02 -27.55 20.61
CA ASP A 471 -15.24 -28.10 21.24
C ASP A 471 -16.27 -26.98 21.56
N GLY A 472 -16.37 -25.95 20.73
CA GLY A 472 -17.29 -24.83 20.91
C GLY A 472 -16.82 -23.77 21.93
N MET A 473 -15.59 -23.86 22.44
CA MET A 473 -15.02 -22.91 23.38
C MET A 473 -13.84 -22.16 22.76
N ILE A 474 -13.81 -20.83 22.94
CA ILE A 474 -12.65 -20.01 22.57
C ILE A 474 -11.58 -20.19 23.65
N ILE A 475 -10.37 -20.48 23.21
CA ILE A 475 -9.22 -20.77 24.07
C ILE A 475 -8.08 -19.83 23.69
N ASP A 476 -7.38 -19.28 24.69
CA ASP A 476 -6.17 -18.52 24.46
C ASP A 476 -5.02 -19.44 24.02
N TYR A 477 -4.21 -18.98 23.06
CA TYR A 477 -3.07 -19.73 22.57
C TYR A 477 -2.13 -20.17 23.71
N ASP A 478 -1.94 -19.32 24.72
CA ASP A 478 -1.03 -19.60 25.82
C ASP A 478 -1.53 -20.70 26.77
N GLU A 479 -2.83 -20.97 26.79
CA GLU A 479 -3.46 -22.03 27.57
C GLU A 479 -3.36 -23.41 26.91
N LEU A 480 -3.03 -23.48 25.63
CA LEU A 480 -2.87 -24.74 24.90
C LEU A 480 -1.65 -25.52 25.39
N SER A 481 -1.75 -26.84 25.37
CA SER A 481 -0.61 -27.75 25.59
C SER A 481 0.46 -27.61 24.50
N GLY A 482 1.67 -28.08 24.74
CA GLY A 482 2.78 -27.99 23.78
C GLY A 482 2.45 -28.61 22.41
N GLY A 483 1.78 -29.77 22.41
CA GLY A 483 1.35 -30.44 21.18
C GLY A 483 0.26 -29.68 20.45
N GLU A 484 -0.73 -29.14 21.15
CA GLU A 484 -1.78 -28.31 20.57
C GLU A 484 -1.24 -27.00 20.01
N LYS A 485 -0.34 -26.31 20.71
CA LYS A 485 0.38 -25.16 20.19
C LYS A 485 1.09 -25.46 18.89
N GLN A 486 1.71 -26.64 18.79
CA GLN A 486 2.38 -27.09 17.57
C GLN A 486 1.38 -27.30 16.44
N LEU A 487 0.22 -27.95 16.68
CA LEU A 487 -0.81 -28.16 15.68
C LEU A 487 -1.38 -26.84 15.14
N VAL A 488 -1.68 -25.89 16.03
CA VAL A 488 -2.13 -24.54 15.65
C VAL A 488 -1.08 -23.85 14.76
N CYS A 489 0.20 -23.91 15.16
CA CYS A 489 1.29 -23.35 14.37
C CYS A 489 1.44 -24.01 12.99
N VAL A 490 1.24 -25.33 12.91
CA VAL A 490 1.28 -26.11 11.66
C VAL A 490 0.14 -25.69 10.74
N ALA A 491 -1.10 -25.63 11.24
CA ALA A 491 -2.26 -25.18 10.46
C ALA A 491 -2.03 -23.78 9.88
N MET A 492 -1.55 -22.86 10.71
CA MET A 492 -1.26 -21.49 10.27
C MET A 492 -0.15 -21.43 9.22
N ALA A 493 0.94 -22.19 9.41
CA ALA A 493 2.04 -22.24 8.45
C ALA A 493 1.61 -22.80 7.10
N PHE A 494 0.76 -23.83 7.10
CA PHE A 494 0.24 -24.42 5.88
C PHE A 494 -0.73 -23.49 5.16
N ALA A 495 -1.63 -22.85 5.88
CA ALA A 495 -2.54 -21.85 5.30
C ALA A 495 -1.77 -20.64 4.71
N MET A 496 -0.75 -20.16 5.41
CA MET A 496 0.11 -19.08 4.92
C MET A 496 0.90 -19.51 3.67
N ASN A 497 1.44 -20.72 3.66
CA ASN A 497 2.15 -21.25 2.49
C ASN A 497 1.21 -21.43 1.29
N GLU A 498 -0.02 -21.89 1.50
CA GLU A 498 -1.04 -21.99 0.45
C GLU A 498 -1.42 -20.61 -0.09
N ALA A 499 -1.70 -19.65 0.78
CA ALA A 499 -2.02 -18.29 0.40
C ALA A 499 -0.87 -17.63 -0.39
N LEU A 500 0.37 -17.82 0.06
CA LEU A 500 1.54 -17.29 -0.61
C LEU A 500 1.79 -17.98 -1.96
N THR A 501 1.52 -19.28 -2.05
CA THR A 501 1.62 -20.01 -3.31
C THR A 501 0.60 -19.50 -4.32
N ALA A 502 -0.64 -19.31 -3.89
CA ALA A 502 -1.71 -18.77 -4.73
C ALA A 502 -1.39 -17.33 -5.19
N SER A 503 -0.80 -16.51 -4.33
CA SER A 503 -0.49 -15.12 -4.65
C SER A 503 0.80 -14.92 -5.44
N LYS A 504 1.89 -15.63 -5.08
CA LYS A 504 3.25 -15.40 -5.62
C LYS A 504 3.83 -16.62 -6.36
N GLY A 505 3.20 -17.79 -6.26
CA GLY A 505 3.63 -19.01 -6.96
C GLY A 505 4.91 -19.61 -6.41
N ILE A 506 5.08 -19.65 -5.09
CA ILE A 506 6.29 -20.17 -4.44
C ILE A 506 6.39 -21.70 -4.59
N ASN A 507 7.55 -22.18 -5.01
CA ASN A 507 7.82 -23.60 -5.24
C ASN A 507 8.52 -24.34 -4.08
N LEU A 508 8.75 -23.67 -2.95
CA LEU A 508 9.68 -24.11 -1.91
C LEU A 508 9.07 -24.01 -0.51
N ALA A 509 9.35 -25.00 0.34
CA ALA A 509 9.08 -24.95 1.77
C ALA A 509 10.15 -25.70 2.58
N PHE A 510 10.37 -25.26 3.82
CA PHE A 510 11.26 -25.89 4.78
C PHE A 510 10.52 -26.14 6.09
N LEU A 511 10.48 -27.38 6.53
CA LEU A 511 9.88 -27.79 7.78
C LEU A 511 10.97 -28.35 8.70
N ASP A 512 11.29 -27.64 9.77
CA ASP A 512 12.29 -28.07 10.75
C ASP A 512 11.59 -28.50 12.05
N GLU A 513 11.69 -29.79 12.39
CA GLU A 513 11.14 -30.40 13.60
C GLU A 513 9.62 -30.15 13.79
N VAL A 514 8.86 -30.18 12.69
CA VAL A 514 7.41 -29.95 12.69
C VAL A 514 6.62 -30.96 13.51
N PHE A 515 7.16 -32.16 13.69
CA PHE A 515 6.53 -33.26 14.44
C PHE A 515 6.88 -33.28 15.94
N GLU A 516 7.70 -32.33 16.41
CA GLU A 516 8.07 -32.27 17.82
C GLU A 516 6.82 -32.06 18.69
N SER A 517 6.75 -32.78 19.81
CA SER A 517 5.63 -32.74 20.77
C SER A 517 4.29 -33.24 20.26
N LEU A 518 4.22 -33.83 19.05
CA LEU A 518 2.99 -34.42 18.53
C LEU A 518 2.82 -35.89 18.97
N SER A 519 1.57 -36.30 19.20
CA SER A 519 1.20 -37.70 19.36
C SER A 519 1.35 -38.46 18.03
N SER A 520 1.45 -39.78 18.10
CA SER A 520 1.55 -40.65 16.92
C SER A 520 0.43 -40.40 15.90
N ASP A 521 -0.79 -40.25 16.38
CA ASP A 521 -1.97 -40.00 15.54
C ASP A 521 -1.86 -38.66 14.83
N ASN A 522 -1.43 -37.60 15.54
CA ASN A 522 -1.22 -36.30 14.97
C ASN A 522 -0.05 -36.25 13.98
N VAL A 523 1.01 -37.04 14.19
CA VAL A 523 2.09 -37.23 13.22
C VAL A 523 1.56 -37.80 11.90
N GLU A 524 0.69 -38.78 11.95
CA GLU A 524 0.09 -39.38 10.75
C GLU A 524 -0.78 -38.37 9.99
N VAL A 525 -1.63 -37.65 10.70
CA VAL A 525 -2.49 -36.59 10.14
C VAL A 525 -1.64 -35.50 9.48
N VAL A 526 -0.64 -34.93 10.19
CA VAL A 526 0.24 -33.90 9.65
C VAL A 526 1.05 -34.41 8.46
N THR A 527 1.51 -35.66 8.47
CA THR A 527 2.20 -36.30 7.34
C THR A 527 1.31 -36.38 6.10
N SER A 528 0.03 -36.73 6.29
CA SER A 528 -0.95 -36.75 5.20
C SER A 528 -1.19 -35.39 4.60
N LEU A 529 -1.32 -34.35 5.45
CA LEU A 529 -1.44 -32.96 5.01
C LEU A 529 -0.19 -32.49 4.24
N ILE A 530 1.00 -32.76 4.75
CA ILE A 530 2.28 -32.45 4.08
C ILE A 530 2.31 -33.04 2.67
N ARG A 531 1.96 -34.31 2.53
CA ARG A 531 1.93 -34.99 1.24
C ARG A 531 0.98 -34.34 0.24
N HIS A 532 -0.15 -33.87 0.72
CA HIS A 532 -1.15 -33.22 -0.13
C HIS A 532 -0.72 -31.81 -0.56
N ILE A 533 -0.26 -31.00 0.39
CA ILE A 533 0.05 -29.57 0.18
C ILE A 533 1.32 -29.38 -0.66
N PHE A 534 2.33 -30.21 -0.43
CA PHE A 534 3.66 -30.03 -1.04
C PHE A 534 3.92 -31.00 -2.22
N LYS A 535 2.87 -31.63 -2.77
CA LYS A 535 2.98 -32.60 -3.86
C LYS A 535 3.75 -32.08 -5.08
N GLU A 536 3.56 -30.80 -5.42
CA GLU A 536 4.14 -30.15 -6.59
C GLU A 536 5.25 -29.13 -6.23
N LYS A 537 5.70 -29.17 -4.98
CA LYS A 537 6.73 -28.27 -4.45
C LYS A 537 7.97 -29.04 -4.04
N THR A 538 9.07 -28.33 -3.89
CA THR A 538 10.24 -28.86 -3.22
C THR A 538 10.10 -28.62 -1.72
N LEU A 539 10.01 -29.70 -0.96
CA LEU A 539 9.93 -29.65 0.50
C LEU A 539 11.22 -30.16 1.12
N PHE A 540 11.86 -29.35 1.94
CA PHE A 540 12.91 -29.80 2.83
C PHE A 540 12.34 -30.07 4.21
N LEU A 541 12.46 -31.30 4.68
CA LEU A 541 11.94 -31.73 5.97
C LEU A 541 13.06 -32.21 6.88
N ILE A 542 13.22 -31.56 8.02
CA ILE A 542 14.11 -31.99 9.09
C ILE A 542 13.26 -32.68 10.17
N THR A 543 13.56 -33.93 10.47
CA THR A 543 12.87 -34.69 11.52
C THR A 543 13.77 -35.76 12.11
N HIS A 544 13.45 -36.17 13.32
CA HIS A 544 14.05 -37.30 14.00
C HIS A 544 13.30 -38.63 13.78
N LEU A 545 12.17 -38.58 13.12
CA LEU A 545 11.38 -39.78 12.83
C LEU A 545 12.07 -40.62 11.74
N ASP A 546 12.21 -41.90 12.00
CA ASP A 546 12.95 -42.82 11.11
C ASP A 546 12.21 -43.12 9.82
N SER A 547 10.89 -43.16 9.85
CA SER A 547 10.05 -43.45 8.68
C SER A 547 8.81 -42.57 8.66
N LEU A 548 8.63 -41.88 7.55
CA LEU A 548 7.45 -41.08 7.24
C LEU A 548 6.92 -41.48 5.87
N PRO A 549 5.66 -41.82 5.70
CA PRO A 549 5.08 -42.24 4.42
C PRO A 549 4.82 -41.02 3.51
N LEU A 550 5.88 -40.32 3.07
CA LEU A 550 5.78 -39.05 2.32
C LEU A 550 5.76 -39.25 0.79
N GLY A 551 5.87 -40.45 0.28
CA GLY A 551 5.85 -40.74 -1.17
C GLY A 551 7.23 -40.52 -1.82
N ASN A 552 7.33 -39.64 -2.82
CA ASN A 552 8.57 -39.34 -3.53
C ASN A 552 9.56 -38.56 -2.62
N THR A 553 10.41 -39.29 -1.91
CA THR A 553 11.32 -38.74 -0.90
C THR A 553 12.76 -39.07 -1.24
N LYS A 554 13.62 -38.05 -1.25
CA LYS A 554 15.07 -38.19 -1.29
C LYS A 554 15.65 -37.93 0.09
N ILE A 555 16.77 -38.52 0.41
CA ILE A 555 17.43 -38.33 1.71
C ILE A 555 18.69 -37.47 1.51
N LEU A 556 18.77 -36.35 2.19
CA LEU A 556 19.98 -35.56 2.33
C LEU A 556 20.63 -35.93 3.66
N GLN A 557 21.63 -36.80 3.60
CA GLN A 557 22.39 -37.17 4.77
C GLN A 557 23.39 -36.10 5.13
N VAL A 558 23.44 -35.74 6.42
CA VAL A 558 24.38 -34.75 6.93
C VAL A 558 25.32 -35.39 7.94
N GLU A 559 26.59 -35.40 7.62
CA GLU A 559 27.64 -35.90 8.50
C GLU A 559 28.54 -34.74 8.96
N LYS A 560 29.02 -34.81 10.18
CA LYS A 560 29.93 -33.81 10.72
C LYS A 560 31.25 -34.44 11.06
N THR A 561 32.30 -34.04 10.35
CA THR A 561 33.67 -34.52 10.54
C THR A 561 34.54 -33.33 10.89
N GLN A 562 35.29 -33.41 11.99
CA GLN A 562 36.22 -32.34 12.42
C GLN A 562 35.54 -30.95 12.57
N GLY A 563 34.25 -30.93 12.92
CA GLY A 563 33.49 -29.66 13.08
C GLY A 563 32.83 -29.12 11.81
N LEU A 564 33.11 -29.71 10.65
CA LEU A 564 32.50 -29.34 9.36
C LEU A 564 31.41 -30.33 8.97
N SER A 565 30.33 -29.82 8.41
CA SER A 565 29.21 -30.60 7.90
C SER A 565 29.38 -30.90 6.43
N ARG A 566 29.25 -32.16 6.05
CA ARG A 566 29.23 -32.66 4.68
C ARG A 566 27.82 -33.19 4.35
N TYR A 567 27.43 -33.03 3.12
CA TYR A 567 26.08 -33.29 2.67
C TYR A 567 26.12 -34.24 1.48
N GLN A 568 25.33 -35.29 1.56
CA GLN A 568 25.20 -36.27 0.49
C GLN A 568 23.73 -36.55 0.20
N LEU A 569 23.31 -36.35 -1.04
CA LEU A 569 21.98 -36.72 -1.50
C LEU A 569 21.97 -38.20 -1.90
N LEU A 570 21.10 -38.97 -1.24
CA LEU A 570 20.89 -40.40 -1.48
C LEU A 570 19.58 -40.64 -2.25
#